data_20b8663795136f825fbd612166f7de91
#
_entry.id   20b8663795136f825fbd612166f7de91
#
_cell.length_a   1.000
_cell.length_b   1.000
_cell.length_c   1.000
_cell.angle_alpha   90.00
_cell.angle_beta   90.00
_cell.angle_gamma   90.00
#
_symmetry.space_group_name_H-M   'P 1'
#
loop_
_entity.id
_entity.type
_entity.pdbx_description
1 polymer ?
#
loop_
_entity_poly.entity_id
_entity_poly.type
_entity_poly.pdbx_seq_one_letter_code
_entity_poly.pdbx_strand_id
1 'polypeptide(L)'
;MLPECRTECVPFPIPKFNMDKSDIDGFMDKLKTFHEQFRDCFSRSEPWENLFRYLSGQFSGLERKSIEPMALHVEGGDVRCMQRFISDAVWNDDKILKRHHENISEDMGDKDGVLIFDESGFVKKGDDSAGVSRQYCGSIGKVENCQVGVFAAYASRHGYTLIDDQLFIPQKWFEDSHKERREKCRFPEDLSFKTKPQIAAEMFQKIRADQILPFKYVAADSVYTNSEDFLDAVENIPGVVYFLAIPSD
;
A
#
# COMPACT_ATOMS: atom_id res chain seq x y z
N MET A 1 -36.28 -22.54 -3.02
CA MET A 1 -35.11 -23.33 -2.53
C MET A 1 -33.97 -23.02 -3.50
N LEU A 2 -33.18 -21.99 -3.19
CA LEU A 2 -32.00 -21.64 -3.99
C LEU A 2 -30.85 -22.56 -3.59
N PRO A 3 -30.04 -23.07 -4.52
CA PRO A 3 -28.91 -23.92 -4.18
C PRO A 3 -27.88 -23.13 -3.37
N GLU A 4 -27.51 -23.69 -2.21
CA GLU A 4 -26.37 -23.20 -1.43
C GLU A 4 -25.12 -23.21 -2.30
N CYS A 5 -24.68 -22.04 -2.72
CA CYS A 5 -23.39 -21.87 -3.37
C CYS A 5 -22.31 -21.89 -2.27
N ARG A 6 -21.94 -23.08 -1.80
CA ARG A 6 -20.68 -23.29 -1.08
C ARG A 6 -19.56 -23.35 -2.11
N THR A 7 -19.16 -22.22 -2.63
CA THR A 7 -17.83 -22.10 -3.20
C THR A 7 -16.87 -22.15 -2.01
N GLU A 8 -16.29 -23.32 -1.76
CA GLU A 8 -15.04 -23.39 -1.03
C GLU A 8 -14.10 -22.43 -1.77
N CYS A 9 -13.80 -21.28 -1.17
CA CYS A 9 -12.69 -20.46 -1.60
C CYS A 9 -11.45 -21.36 -1.52
N VAL A 10 -11.08 -21.96 -2.64
CA VAL A 10 -9.77 -22.57 -2.75
C VAL A 10 -8.81 -21.41 -2.67
N PRO A 11 -8.08 -21.24 -1.57
CA PRO A 11 -7.10 -20.16 -1.50
C PRO A 11 -6.18 -20.34 -2.70
N PHE A 12 -5.94 -19.27 -3.44
CA PHE A 12 -4.93 -19.27 -4.51
C PHE A 12 -3.68 -19.94 -3.92
N PRO A 13 -3.18 -21.01 -4.53
CA PRO A 13 -2.01 -21.67 -3.99
C PRO A 13 -0.90 -20.63 -3.93
N ILE A 14 -0.50 -20.25 -2.71
CA ILE A 14 0.68 -19.43 -2.50
C ILE A 14 1.79 -20.18 -3.24
N PRO A 15 2.44 -19.57 -4.24
CA PRO A 15 3.53 -20.23 -4.95
C PRO A 15 4.54 -20.69 -3.90
N LYS A 16 4.75 -21.99 -3.76
CA LYS A 16 5.82 -22.52 -2.94
C LYS A 16 7.11 -22.22 -3.70
N PHE A 17 7.79 -21.16 -3.33
CA PHE A 17 9.13 -20.90 -3.81
C PHE A 17 10.07 -21.96 -3.23
N ASN A 18 10.41 -22.94 -4.01
CA ASN A 18 11.54 -23.80 -3.73
C ASN A 18 12.79 -23.04 -4.14
N MET A 19 13.37 -22.27 -3.22
CA MET A 19 14.66 -21.64 -3.43
C MET A 19 15.76 -22.68 -3.35
N ASP A 20 16.53 -22.81 -4.40
CA ASP A 20 17.76 -23.60 -4.39
C ASP A 20 18.96 -22.74 -3.93
N LYS A 21 20.15 -23.38 -3.82
CA LYS A 21 21.35 -22.67 -3.39
C LYS A 21 21.74 -21.53 -4.36
N SER A 22 21.52 -21.70 -5.66
CA SER A 22 21.85 -20.70 -6.66
C SER A 22 20.94 -19.47 -6.57
N ASP A 23 19.68 -19.66 -6.17
CA ASP A 23 18.74 -18.58 -5.91
C ASP A 23 19.19 -17.74 -4.71
N ILE A 24 19.71 -18.40 -3.66
CA ILE A 24 20.23 -17.72 -2.46
C ILE A 24 21.54 -16.98 -2.78
N ASP A 25 22.46 -17.62 -3.48
CA ASP A 25 23.76 -17.02 -3.85
C ASP A 25 23.58 -15.80 -4.76
N GLY A 26 22.57 -15.81 -5.66
CA GLY A 26 22.25 -14.66 -6.53
C GLY A 26 21.32 -13.61 -5.92
N PHE A 27 20.74 -13.87 -4.73
CA PHE A 27 19.73 -13.00 -4.15
C PHE A 27 20.24 -11.59 -3.85
N MET A 28 21.44 -11.47 -3.26
CA MET A 28 21.99 -10.16 -2.91
C MET A 28 22.31 -9.31 -4.14
N ASP A 29 22.69 -9.92 -5.25
CA ASP A 29 22.95 -9.19 -6.49
C ASP A 29 21.64 -8.75 -7.14
N LYS A 30 20.59 -9.57 -7.09
CA LYS A 30 19.24 -9.19 -7.50
C LYS A 30 18.70 -8.04 -6.63
N LEU A 31 18.89 -8.09 -5.32
CA LEU A 31 18.50 -7.02 -4.41
C LEU A 31 19.23 -5.70 -4.69
N LYS A 32 20.53 -5.75 -4.99
CA LYS A 32 21.30 -4.58 -5.42
C LYS A 32 20.78 -4.01 -6.73
N THR A 33 20.55 -4.86 -7.73
CA THR A 33 19.98 -4.45 -9.02
C THR A 33 18.60 -3.80 -8.86
N PHE A 34 17.75 -4.38 -8.03
CA PHE A 34 16.45 -3.79 -7.67
C PHE A 34 16.61 -2.43 -6.99
N HIS A 35 17.48 -2.32 -6.01
CA HIS A 35 17.76 -1.09 -5.28
C HIS A 35 18.28 0.03 -6.19
N GLU A 36 19.18 -0.28 -7.14
CA GLU A 36 19.73 0.70 -8.09
C GLU A 36 18.66 1.40 -8.93
N GLN A 37 17.53 0.75 -9.20
CA GLN A 37 16.42 1.32 -9.97
C GLN A 37 15.79 2.53 -9.30
N PHE A 38 15.96 2.68 -7.98
CA PHE A 38 15.41 3.78 -7.18
C PHE A 38 16.41 4.91 -6.92
N ARG A 39 17.61 4.87 -7.51
CA ARG A 39 18.68 5.85 -7.24
C ARG A 39 18.25 7.28 -7.51
N ASP A 40 17.52 7.53 -8.56
CA ASP A 40 17.04 8.86 -8.98
C ASP A 40 15.85 9.38 -8.18
N CYS A 41 15.25 8.54 -7.32
CA CYS A 41 14.20 8.96 -6.38
C CYS A 41 14.77 9.73 -5.17
N PHE A 42 16.08 9.65 -4.96
CA PHE A 42 16.78 10.25 -3.83
C PHE A 42 17.78 11.32 -4.29
N SER A 43 17.68 12.51 -3.72
CA SER A 43 18.61 13.62 -4.02
C SER A 43 19.99 13.44 -3.37
N ARG A 44 20.09 12.59 -2.34
CA ARG A 44 21.32 12.33 -1.57
C ARG A 44 21.62 10.83 -1.52
N SER A 45 22.90 10.48 -1.38
CA SER A 45 23.32 9.07 -1.30
C SER A 45 22.92 8.41 0.03
N GLU A 46 22.99 9.14 1.14
CA GLU A 46 22.74 8.58 2.48
C GLU A 46 21.33 7.95 2.63
N PRO A 47 20.20 8.61 2.28
CA PRO A 47 18.89 7.96 2.31
C PRO A 47 18.78 6.76 1.38
N TRP A 48 19.39 6.85 0.18
CA TRP A 48 19.41 5.75 -0.78
C TRP A 48 20.16 4.53 -0.24
N GLU A 49 21.33 4.71 0.39
CA GLU A 49 22.05 3.64 1.05
C GLU A 49 21.27 3.03 2.23
N ASN A 50 20.56 3.87 3.00
CA ASN A 50 19.72 3.40 4.09
C ASN A 50 18.49 2.63 3.57
N LEU A 51 17.97 2.94 2.37
CA LEU A 51 16.96 2.11 1.70
C LEU A 51 17.50 0.68 1.50
N PHE A 52 18.74 0.53 1.00
CA PHE A 52 19.32 -0.80 0.82
C PHE A 52 19.46 -1.58 2.13
N ARG A 53 19.91 -0.90 3.20
CA ARG A 53 20.02 -1.51 4.53
C ARG A 53 18.64 -1.91 5.08
N TYR A 54 17.64 -1.05 4.88
CA TYR A 54 16.26 -1.33 5.27
C TYR A 54 15.70 -2.55 4.52
N LEU A 55 15.84 -2.61 3.21
CA LEU A 55 15.43 -3.76 2.40
C LEU A 55 16.15 -5.03 2.84
N SER A 56 17.47 -4.98 3.04
CA SER A 56 18.26 -6.11 3.53
C SER A 56 17.76 -6.60 4.90
N GLY A 57 17.39 -5.68 5.78
CA GLY A 57 16.78 -6.00 7.08
C GLY A 57 15.42 -6.67 6.96
N GLN A 58 14.59 -6.24 6.00
CA GLN A 58 13.28 -6.87 5.75
C GLN A 58 13.41 -8.32 5.26
N PHE A 59 14.43 -8.63 4.47
CA PHE A 59 14.72 -9.99 4.00
C PHE A 59 15.51 -10.84 5.00
N SER A 60 15.92 -10.28 6.15
CA SER A 60 16.64 -11.02 7.18
C SER A 60 15.75 -12.08 7.86
N GLY A 61 16.38 -13.06 8.52
CA GLY A 61 15.72 -14.07 9.32
C GLY A 61 15.25 -13.58 10.72
N LEU A 62 15.24 -12.28 10.98
CA LEU A 62 14.81 -11.71 12.26
C LEU A 62 13.31 -11.93 12.47
N GLU A 63 12.92 -12.43 13.65
CA GLU A 63 11.50 -12.53 14.03
C GLU A 63 10.84 -11.15 14.15
N ARG A 64 11.57 -10.19 14.72
CA ARG A 64 11.12 -8.81 14.89
C ARG A 64 11.84 -7.88 13.93
N LYS A 65 11.15 -7.40 12.91
CA LYS A 65 11.66 -6.48 11.87
C LYS A 65 11.31 -5.03 12.19
N SER A 66 11.62 -4.55 13.41
CA SER A 66 11.61 -3.13 13.72
C SER A 66 12.99 -2.52 13.43
N ILE A 67 13.05 -1.19 13.34
CA ILE A 67 14.26 -0.47 12.87
C ILE A 67 15.50 -0.85 13.64
N GLU A 68 15.45 -0.88 14.98
CA GLU A 68 16.62 -1.15 15.81
C GLU A 68 17.20 -2.57 15.59
N PRO A 69 16.44 -3.67 15.70
CA PRO A 69 16.98 -5.00 15.39
C PRO A 69 17.51 -5.12 13.96
N MET A 70 16.84 -4.52 12.98
CA MET A 70 17.31 -4.55 11.60
C MET A 70 18.64 -3.80 11.45
N ALA A 71 18.74 -2.58 12.00
CA ALA A 71 19.94 -1.77 11.94
C ALA A 71 21.16 -2.44 12.61
N LEU A 72 20.94 -3.18 13.69
CA LEU A 72 22.00 -3.94 14.38
C LEU A 72 22.39 -5.22 13.64
N HIS A 73 21.50 -5.73 12.77
CA HIS A 73 21.75 -6.98 12.04
C HIS A 73 22.43 -6.78 10.68
N VAL A 74 22.11 -5.70 9.97
CA VAL A 74 22.63 -5.46 8.61
C VAL A 74 24.02 -4.84 8.64
N GLU A 75 24.85 -5.18 7.67
CA GLU A 75 26.20 -4.62 7.53
C GLU A 75 26.16 -3.10 7.33
N GLY A 76 26.97 -2.38 8.10
CA GLY A 76 27.02 -0.91 8.05
C GLY A 76 25.76 -0.22 8.55
N GLY A 77 24.86 -0.96 9.23
CA GLY A 77 23.66 -0.39 9.81
C GLY A 77 23.95 0.48 11.03
N ASP A 78 23.22 1.61 11.11
CA ASP A 78 23.21 2.51 12.26
C ASP A 78 21.77 2.81 12.65
N VAL A 79 21.42 2.63 13.93
CA VAL A 79 20.04 2.74 14.42
C VAL A 79 19.48 4.15 14.18
N ARG A 80 20.28 5.19 14.48
CA ARG A 80 19.81 6.58 14.31
C ARG A 80 19.66 6.97 12.85
N CYS A 81 20.59 6.53 12.00
CA CYS A 81 20.50 6.79 10.55
C CYS A 81 19.27 6.12 9.95
N MET A 82 18.99 4.87 10.31
CA MET A 82 17.80 4.17 9.83
C MET A 82 16.50 4.72 10.43
N GLN A 83 16.50 5.18 11.68
CA GLN A 83 15.34 5.89 12.25
C GLN A 83 15.07 7.18 11.48
N ARG A 84 16.09 8.03 11.24
CA ARG A 84 15.95 9.26 10.45
C ARG A 84 15.56 9.00 9.00
N PHE A 85 16.03 7.89 8.43
CA PHE A 85 15.61 7.49 7.09
C PHE A 85 14.09 7.34 7.01
N ILE A 86 13.45 6.71 7.99
CA ILE A 86 12.00 6.49 7.99
C ILE A 86 11.21 7.75 8.40
N SER A 87 11.79 8.61 9.32
CA SER A 87 11.03 9.72 9.91
C SER A 87 11.24 11.07 9.24
N ASP A 88 12.44 11.32 8.71
CA ASP A 88 12.86 12.67 8.32
C ASP A 88 13.49 12.76 6.91
N ALA A 89 13.89 11.62 6.31
CA ALA A 89 14.52 11.65 5.00
C ALA A 89 13.52 12.08 3.93
N VAL A 90 13.99 12.91 3.00
CA VAL A 90 13.19 13.40 1.88
C VAL A 90 13.55 12.58 0.64
N TRP A 91 12.54 11.98 0.04
CA TRP A 91 12.60 11.32 -1.27
C TRP A 91 11.40 11.76 -2.12
N ASN A 92 11.40 11.38 -3.37
CA ASN A 92 10.30 11.68 -4.28
C ASN A 92 9.34 10.49 -4.35
N ASP A 93 8.23 10.55 -3.60
CA ASP A 93 7.23 9.47 -3.50
C ASP A 93 6.64 9.15 -4.88
N ASP A 94 6.34 10.14 -5.71
CA ASP A 94 5.78 9.92 -7.05
C ASP A 94 6.75 9.16 -7.95
N LYS A 95 8.06 9.45 -7.86
CA LYS A 95 9.06 8.70 -8.60
C LYS A 95 9.20 7.26 -8.10
N ILE A 96 9.15 7.05 -6.77
CA ILE A 96 9.19 5.70 -6.19
C ILE A 96 7.98 4.90 -6.67
N LEU A 97 6.79 5.48 -6.56
CA LEU A 97 5.55 4.83 -6.95
C LEU A 97 5.55 4.50 -8.45
N LYS A 98 5.97 5.45 -9.28
CA LYS A 98 6.10 5.23 -10.73
C LYS A 98 7.06 4.09 -11.05
N ARG A 99 8.24 4.06 -10.43
CA ARG A 99 9.22 2.98 -10.60
C ARG A 99 8.66 1.63 -10.15
N HIS A 100 7.92 1.63 -9.04
CA HIS A 100 7.22 0.43 -8.56
C HIS A 100 6.21 -0.08 -9.59
N HIS A 101 5.39 0.81 -10.17
CA HIS A 101 4.45 0.45 -11.23
C HIS A 101 5.14 -0.08 -12.49
N GLU A 102 6.27 0.52 -12.90
CA GLU A 102 7.08 0.06 -14.04
C GLU A 102 7.56 -1.38 -13.81
N ASN A 103 8.13 -1.68 -12.64
CA ASN A 103 8.58 -3.02 -12.27
C ASN A 103 7.42 -4.03 -12.25
N ILE A 104 6.26 -3.65 -11.70
CA ILE A 104 5.07 -4.53 -11.72
C ILE A 104 4.59 -4.77 -13.15
N SER A 105 4.59 -3.74 -13.99
CA SER A 105 4.21 -3.87 -15.39
C SER A 105 5.14 -4.81 -16.16
N GLU A 106 6.44 -4.77 -15.89
CA GLU A 106 7.44 -5.64 -16.50
C GLU A 106 7.30 -7.09 -16.04
N ASP A 107 7.13 -7.32 -14.72
CA ASP A 107 7.13 -8.66 -14.13
C ASP A 107 5.76 -9.33 -14.14
N MET A 108 4.68 -8.56 -13.99
CA MET A 108 3.33 -9.07 -13.73
C MET A 108 2.28 -8.48 -14.67
N GLY A 109 2.64 -7.58 -15.58
CA GLY A 109 1.70 -6.90 -16.46
C GLY A 109 0.88 -7.86 -17.32
N ASP A 110 -0.44 -7.68 -17.33
CA ASP A 110 -1.39 -8.45 -18.12
C ASP A 110 -2.52 -7.54 -18.63
N LYS A 111 -2.86 -7.65 -19.91
CA LYS A 111 -3.99 -6.91 -20.49
C LYS A 111 -5.33 -7.21 -19.81
N ASP A 112 -5.45 -8.39 -19.21
CA ASP A 112 -6.61 -8.81 -18.41
C ASP A 112 -6.36 -8.62 -16.89
N GLY A 113 -5.43 -7.76 -16.52
CA GLY A 113 -5.13 -7.41 -15.13
C GLY A 113 -6.31 -6.77 -14.41
N VAL A 114 -6.31 -6.88 -13.09
CA VAL A 114 -7.35 -6.39 -12.18
C VAL A 114 -6.74 -5.36 -11.23
N LEU A 115 -7.35 -4.17 -11.15
CA LEU A 115 -7.13 -3.23 -10.06
C LEU A 115 -8.14 -3.51 -8.94
N ILE A 116 -7.67 -3.59 -7.71
CA ILE A 116 -8.50 -3.91 -6.55
C ILE A 116 -8.35 -2.79 -5.52
N PHE A 117 -9.47 -2.25 -5.05
CA PHE A 117 -9.50 -1.21 -4.01
C PHE A 117 -10.20 -1.75 -2.77
N ASP A 118 -9.53 -1.60 -1.63
CA ASP A 118 -10.04 -2.03 -0.33
C ASP A 118 -9.39 -1.23 0.79
N GLU A 119 -9.91 -1.31 2.01
CA GLU A 119 -9.30 -0.72 3.19
C GLU A 119 -8.83 -1.75 4.20
N SER A 120 -7.81 -1.39 4.96
CA SER A 120 -7.34 -2.18 6.08
C SER A 120 -7.12 -1.35 7.32
N GLY A 121 -7.47 -1.90 8.49
CA GLY A 121 -7.34 -1.25 9.79
C GLY A 121 -6.15 -1.78 10.58
N PHE A 122 -5.42 -0.84 11.21
CA PHE A 122 -4.25 -1.12 12.06
C PHE A 122 -4.55 -0.66 13.49
N VAL A 123 -4.70 -1.60 14.41
CA VAL A 123 -4.98 -1.30 15.83
C VAL A 123 -3.84 -0.46 16.42
N LYS A 124 -4.19 0.59 17.15
CA LYS A 124 -3.27 1.50 17.84
C LYS A 124 -3.60 1.58 19.31
N LYS A 125 -2.57 1.64 20.16
CA LYS A 125 -2.74 1.78 21.61
C LYS A 125 -2.81 3.25 22.06
N GLY A 126 -2.20 4.15 21.29
CA GLY A 126 -2.16 5.59 21.59
C GLY A 126 -3.07 6.39 20.67
N ASP A 127 -3.19 7.66 20.98
CA ASP A 127 -4.08 8.58 20.28
C ASP A 127 -3.36 9.61 19.39
N ASP A 128 -2.03 9.70 19.49
CA ASP A 128 -1.22 10.77 18.87
C ASP A 128 -0.66 10.40 17.47
N SER A 129 -1.14 9.33 16.83
CA SER A 129 -0.82 9.08 15.41
C SER A 129 -1.88 9.66 14.51
N ALA A 130 -1.49 10.28 13.38
CA ALA A 130 -2.42 10.89 12.43
C ALA A 130 -3.51 9.90 11.99
N GLY A 131 -4.78 10.33 11.99
CA GLY A 131 -5.92 9.50 11.58
C GLY A 131 -6.39 8.46 12.60
N VAL A 132 -5.72 8.30 13.75
CA VAL A 132 -6.18 7.39 14.82
C VAL A 132 -7.54 7.81 15.35
N SER A 133 -8.44 6.84 15.41
CA SER A 133 -9.81 7.05 15.84
C SER A 133 -10.45 5.74 16.28
N ARG A 134 -11.46 5.80 17.14
CA ARG A 134 -12.40 4.69 17.31
C ARG A 134 -13.28 4.60 16.07
N GLN A 135 -13.03 3.61 15.26
CA GLN A 135 -13.71 3.34 14.00
C GLN A 135 -13.71 1.84 13.72
N TYR A 136 -14.49 1.39 12.75
CA TYR A 136 -14.49 -0.02 12.36
C TYR A 136 -13.13 -0.42 11.82
N CYS A 137 -12.60 -1.50 12.38
CA CYS A 137 -11.31 -2.08 12.02
C CYS A 137 -11.55 -3.45 11.37
N GLY A 138 -11.51 -3.50 10.03
CA GLY A 138 -11.83 -4.70 9.26
C GLY A 138 -10.94 -5.90 9.63
N SER A 139 -9.67 -5.66 9.92
CA SER A 139 -8.72 -6.73 10.29
C SER A 139 -9.08 -7.50 11.56
N ILE A 140 -9.92 -6.92 12.44
CA ILE A 140 -10.39 -7.56 13.67
C ILE A 140 -11.92 -7.63 13.78
N GLY A 141 -12.65 -7.17 12.76
CA GLY A 141 -14.11 -7.26 12.65
C GLY A 141 -14.91 -6.48 13.70
N LYS A 142 -14.36 -5.44 14.33
CA LYS A 142 -15.03 -4.63 15.36
C LYS A 142 -14.58 -3.17 15.37
N VAL A 143 -15.34 -2.32 16.09
CA VAL A 143 -14.94 -0.94 16.36
C VAL A 143 -13.82 -0.93 17.40
N GLU A 144 -12.66 -0.39 17.01
CA GLU A 144 -11.47 -0.31 17.85
C GLU A 144 -10.72 1.00 17.58
N ASN A 145 -9.78 1.36 18.48
CA ASN A 145 -8.87 2.47 18.25
C ASN A 145 -7.84 2.06 17.18
N CYS A 146 -7.96 2.59 15.98
CA CYS A 146 -7.15 2.17 14.83
C CYS A 146 -6.88 3.31 13.85
N GLN A 147 -5.86 3.13 13.02
CA GLN A 147 -5.70 3.83 11.75
C GLN A 147 -6.28 2.96 10.65
N VAL A 148 -6.81 3.57 9.61
CA VAL A 148 -7.30 2.88 8.42
C VAL A 148 -6.58 3.41 7.20
N GLY A 149 -6.02 2.53 6.40
CA GLY A 149 -5.46 2.85 5.08
C GLY A 149 -6.41 2.35 3.98
N VAL A 150 -6.53 3.12 2.92
CA VAL A 150 -7.13 2.71 1.64
C VAL A 150 -5.99 2.23 0.76
N PHE A 151 -6.14 1.07 0.17
CA PHE A 151 -5.10 0.41 -0.63
C PHE A 151 -5.59 0.15 -2.04
N ALA A 152 -4.68 0.30 -2.99
CA ALA A 152 -4.85 -0.23 -4.33
C ALA A 152 -3.91 -1.43 -4.52
N ALA A 153 -4.43 -2.51 -5.10
CA ALA A 153 -3.67 -3.69 -5.46
C ALA A 153 -3.82 -3.99 -6.95
N TYR A 154 -2.80 -4.61 -7.51
CA TYR A 154 -2.83 -5.16 -8.86
C TYR A 154 -2.75 -6.68 -8.80
N ALA A 155 -3.60 -7.34 -9.57
CA ALA A 155 -3.61 -8.80 -9.71
C ALA A 155 -3.65 -9.21 -11.16
N SER A 156 -2.88 -10.25 -11.51
CA SER A 156 -2.85 -10.87 -12.83
C SER A 156 -2.65 -12.38 -12.69
N ARG A 157 -2.58 -13.10 -13.81
CA ARG A 157 -2.21 -14.52 -13.80
C ARG A 157 -0.78 -14.77 -13.28
N HIS A 158 0.07 -13.73 -13.26
CA HIS A 158 1.47 -13.81 -12.85
C HIS A 158 1.68 -13.56 -11.36
N GLY A 159 0.70 -12.98 -10.66
CA GLY A 159 0.75 -12.70 -9.24
C GLY A 159 -0.12 -11.53 -8.82
N TYR A 160 0.08 -11.08 -7.59
CA TYR A 160 -0.62 -9.92 -7.04
C TYR A 160 0.29 -9.15 -6.08
N THR A 161 0.10 -7.83 -6.01
CA THR A 161 0.85 -6.94 -5.11
C THR A 161 0.09 -5.66 -4.83
N LEU A 162 0.45 -4.98 -3.74
CA LEU A 162 0.01 -3.60 -3.50
C LEU A 162 0.71 -2.66 -4.47
N ILE A 163 -0.01 -1.65 -4.95
CA ILE A 163 0.48 -0.68 -5.92
C ILE A 163 0.38 0.77 -5.43
N ASP A 164 -0.52 1.06 -4.50
CA ASP A 164 -0.66 2.39 -3.90
C ASP A 164 -1.36 2.27 -2.54
N ASP A 165 -1.15 3.25 -1.67
CA ASP A 165 -1.86 3.37 -0.40
C ASP A 165 -2.02 4.83 0.03
N GLN A 166 -3.09 5.11 0.76
CA GLN A 166 -3.29 6.40 1.40
C GLN A 166 -3.97 6.24 2.76
N LEU A 167 -3.45 6.95 3.76
CA LEU A 167 -4.04 6.98 5.08
C LEU A 167 -5.39 7.72 5.04
N PHE A 168 -6.45 7.04 5.50
CA PHE A 168 -7.73 7.68 5.71
C PHE A 168 -7.71 8.51 6.99
N ILE A 169 -8.04 9.79 6.88
CA ILE A 169 -8.11 10.71 8.01
C ILE A 169 -9.59 10.99 8.31
N PRO A 170 -10.14 10.51 9.44
CA PRO A 170 -11.53 10.76 9.82
C PRO A 170 -11.84 12.25 9.92
N GLN A 171 -13.05 12.66 9.52
CA GLN A 171 -13.49 14.05 9.48
C GLN A 171 -13.22 14.83 10.77
N LYS A 172 -13.38 14.21 11.94
CA LYS A 172 -13.12 14.83 13.23
C LYS A 172 -11.67 15.35 13.41
N TRP A 173 -10.73 14.80 12.68
CA TRP A 173 -9.34 15.29 12.70
C TRP A 173 -9.20 16.70 12.12
N PHE A 174 -10.15 17.16 11.33
CA PHE A 174 -10.18 18.50 10.74
C PHE A 174 -10.90 19.53 11.63
N GLU A 175 -11.51 19.09 12.74
CA GLU A 175 -12.16 19.97 13.71
C GLU A 175 -11.17 20.63 14.67
N ASP A 176 -11.56 21.73 15.30
CA ASP A 176 -10.71 22.45 16.27
C ASP A 176 -10.34 21.60 17.49
N SER A 177 -11.19 20.66 17.87
CA SER A 177 -10.95 19.70 18.95
C SER A 177 -9.69 18.84 18.77
N HIS A 178 -9.20 18.71 17.53
CA HIS A 178 -8.01 17.93 17.19
C HIS A 178 -6.79 18.79 16.83
N LYS A 179 -6.84 20.11 17.04
CA LYS A 179 -5.75 21.04 16.66
C LYS A 179 -4.41 20.65 17.28
N GLU A 180 -4.36 20.45 18.60
CA GLU A 180 -3.11 20.04 19.28
C GLU A 180 -2.55 18.72 18.77
N ARG A 181 -3.44 17.77 18.44
CA ARG A 181 -3.04 16.46 17.88
C ARG A 181 -2.45 16.60 16.48
N ARG A 182 -3.04 17.46 15.64
CA ARG A 182 -2.50 17.78 14.30
C ARG A 182 -1.11 18.37 14.41
N GLU A 183 -0.91 19.33 15.32
CA GLU A 183 0.40 19.94 15.56
C GLU A 183 1.45 18.92 15.99
N LYS A 184 1.12 18.04 16.96
CA LYS A 184 2.01 16.95 17.39
C LYS A 184 2.37 15.97 16.27
N CYS A 185 1.43 15.65 15.39
CA CYS A 185 1.63 14.74 14.27
C CYS A 185 2.29 15.40 13.06
N ARG A 186 2.62 16.69 13.10
CA ARG A 186 3.07 17.47 11.93
C ARG A 186 2.12 17.29 10.75
N PHE A 187 0.82 17.37 11.04
CA PHE A 187 -0.24 17.19 10.05
C PHE A 187 -0.14 18.28 8.98
N PRO A 188 -0.12 17.95 7.67
CA PRO A 188 -0.06 18.93 6.62
C PRO A 188 -1.26 19.88 6.64
N GLU A 189 -1.01 21.19 6.52
CA GLU A 189 -2.06 22.22 6.60
C GLU A 189 -2.97 22.25 5.35
N ASP A 190 -2.47 21.76 4.23
CA ASP A 190 -3.15 21.68 2.95
C ASP A 190 -4.05 20.45 2.78
N LEU A 191 -4.01 19.52 3.74
CA LEU A 191 -4.88 18.36 3.73
C LEU A 191 -6.33 18.74 3.99
N SER A 192 -7.23 18.24 3.13
CA SER A 192 -8.68 18.32 3.28
C SER A 192 -9.26 16.93 3.57
N PHE A 193 -10.44 16.92 4.18
CA PHE A 193 -11.16 15.67 4.40
C PHE A 193 -11.56 15.02 3.07
N LYS A 194 -11.32 13.71 2.98
CA LYS A 194 -11.78 12.86 1.88
C LYS A 194 -12.38 11.59 2.45
N THR A 195 -13.44 11.13 1.85
CA THR A 195 -14.01 9.80 2.13
C THR A 195 -13.09 8.71 1.55
N LYS A 196 -13.21 7.48 2.04
CA LYS A 196 -12.44 6.35 1.50
C LYS A 196 -12.68 6.15 -0.01
N PRO A 197 -13.93 6.19 -0.52
CA PRO A 197 -14.18 6.14 -1.96
C PRO A 197 -13.54 7.27 -2.75
N GLN A 198 -13.53 8.51 -2.23
CA GLN A 198 -12.84 9.62 -2.88
C GLN A 198 -11.34 9.39 -3.00
N ILE A 199 -10.72 8.84 -1.94
CA ILE A 199 -9.31 8.45 -1.95
C ILE A 199 -9.06 7.39 -3.04
N ALA A 200 -9.88 6.34 -3.10
CA ALA A 200 -9.75 5.30 -4.10
C ALA A 200 -9.98 5.82 -5.54
N ALA A 201 -10.92 6.74 -5.72
CA ALA A 201 -11.17 7.39 -7.01
C ALA A 201 -9.94 8.19 -7.49
N GLU A 202 -9.30 8.95 -6.61
CA GLU A 202 -8.07 9.69 -6.92
C GLU A 202 -6.92 8.74 -7.27
N MET A 203 -6.72 7.66 -6.49
CA MET A 203 -5.72 6.63 -6.79
C MET A 203 -5.97 6.03 -8.18
N PHE A 204 -7.20 5.63 -8.47
CA PHE A 204 -7.58 5.06 -9.76
C PHE A 204 -7.29 6.03 -10.91
N GLN A 205 -7.68 7.30 -10.77
CA GLN A 205 -7.43 8.33 -11.79
C GLN A 205 -5.93 8.52 -12.04
N LYS A 206 -5.09 8.53 -10.97
CA LYS A 206 -3.64 8.63 -11.07
C LYS A 206 -3.04 7.43 -11.81
N ILE A 207 -3.39 6.20 -11.39
CA ILE A 207 -2.92 4.96 -12.03
C ILE A 207 -3.28 4.94 -13.52
N ARG A 208 -4.51 5.33 -13.85
CA ARG A 208 -4.97 5.41 -15.22
C ARG A 208 -4.24 6.47 -16.03
N ALA A 209 -3.99 7.65 -15.46
CA ALA A 209 -3.30 8.75 -16.14
C ALA A 209 -1.85 8.40 -16.49
N ASP A 210 -1.18 7.65 -15.62
CA ASP A 210 0.19 7.19 -15.84
C ASP A 210 0.35 6.17 -16.96
N GLN A 211 -0.71 5.40 -17.28
CA GLN A 211 -0.75 4.40 -18.36
C GLN A 211 0.38 3.35 -18.30
N ILE A 212 0.90 3.06 -17.11
CA ILE A 212 2.01 2.13 -16.90
C ILE A 212 1.49 0.71 -16.72
N LEU A 213 0.48 0.54 -15.84
CA LEU A 213 -0.08 -0.77 -15.52
C LEU A 213 -1.17 -1.14 -16.54
N PRO A 214 -1.02 -2.25 -17.27
CA PRO A 214 -2.10 -2.76 -18.11
C PRO A 214 -3.17 -3.42 -17.26
N PHE A 215 -4.43 -3.00 -17.40
CA PHE A 215 -5.56 -3.62 -16.72
C PHE A 215 -6.83 -3.53 -17.57
N LYS A 216 -7.77 -4.41 -17.27
CA LYS A 216 -9.10 -4.44 -17.87
C LYS A 216 -10.20 -4.42 -16.82
N TYR A 217 -9.91 -4.91 -15.64
CA TYR A 217 -10.90 -5.07 -14.60
C TYR A 217 -10.61 -4.19 -13.39
N VAL A 218 -11.68 -3.69 -12.75
CA VAL A 218 -11.63 -2.97 -11.49
C VAL A 218 -12.55 -3.68 -10.50
N ALA A 219 -12.08 -3.97 -9.30
CA ALA A 219 -12.87 -4.59 -8.24
C ALA A 219 -12.80 -3.76 -6.96
N ALA A 220 -13.92 -3.63 -6.27
CA ALA A 220 -14.00 -3.01 -4.95
C ALA A 220 -15.18 -3.58 -4.16
N ASP A 221 -15.17 -3.37 -2.84
CA ASP A 221 -16.24 -3.82 -1.97
C ASP A 221 -17.45 -2.87 -1.96
N SER A 222 -18.44 -3.18 -1.12
CA SER A 222 -19.70 -2.44 -1.03
C SER A 222 -19.57 -1.01 -0.49
N VAL A 223 -18.50 -0.68 0.21
CA VAL A 223 -18.23 0.69 0.70
C VAL A 223 -18.05 1.64 -0.49
N TYR A 224 -17.44 1.17 -1.56
CA TYR A 224 -17.14 1.95 -2.77
C TYR A 224 -18.32 2.01 -3.73
N THR A 225 -19.20 1.02 -3.71
CA THR A 225 -20.39 0.94 -4.60
C THR A 225 -21.40 2.06 -4.35
N ASN A 226 -21.49 2.53 -3.11
CA ASN A 226 -22.47 3.56 -2.72
C ASN A 226 -21.94 4.99 -2.92
N SER A 227 -20.81 5.17 -3.56
CA SER A 227 -20.18 6.48 -3.78
C SER A 227 -20.22 6.88 -5.25
N GLU A 228 -20.90 7.97 -5.54
CA GLU A 228 -20.91 8.58 -6.86
C GLU A 228 -19.47 8.90 -7.32
N ASP A 229 -18.63 9.42 -6.43
CA ASP A 229 -17.24 9.79 -6.75
C ASP A 229 -16.44 8.60 -7.32
N PHE A 230 -16.56 7.41 -6.72
CA PHE A 230 -15.84 6.23 -7.20
C PHE A 230 -16.47 5.64 -8.46
N LEU A 231 -17.80 5.58 -8.52
CA LEU A 231 -18.53 5.12 -9.70
C LEU A 231 -18.21 5.97 -10.91
N ASP A 232 -18.30 7.29 -10.79
CA ASP A 232 -17.98 8.23 -11.87
C ASP A 232 -16.53 8.07 -12.37
N ALA A 233 -15.60 7.74 -11.46
CA ALA A 233 -14.21 7.51 -11.82
C ALA A 233 -14.01 6.25 -12.66
N VAL A 234 -14.76 5.17 -12.40
CA VAL A 234 -14.59 3.86 -13.07
C VAL A 234 -15.56 3.60 -14.20
N GLU A 235 -16.71 4.28 -14.21
CA GLU A 235 -17.73 4.13 -15.25
C GLU A 235 -17.33 4.77 -16.59
N ASN A 236 -17.94 4.28 -17.65
CA ASN A 236 -17.80 4.83 -19.00
C ASN A 236 -16.37 4.90 -19.55
N ILE A 237 -15.46 4.06 -19.01
CA ILE A 237 -14.11 3.95 -19.54
C ILE A 237 -14.07 2.85 -20.58
N PRO A 238 -13.74 3.19 -21.85
CA PRO A 238 -13.68 2.19 -22.91
C PRO A 238 -12.71 1.04 -22.57
N GLY A 239 -13.21 -0.18 -22.60
CA GLY A 239 -12.42 -1.40 -22.37
C GLY A 239 -12.21 -1.77 -20.91
N VAL A 240 -12.72 -1.01 -19.95
CA VAL A 240 -12.71 -1.33 -18.51
C VAL A 240 -14.04 -1.95 -18.10
N VAL A 241 -13.98 -3.01 -17.33
CA VAL A 241 -15.11 -3.70 -16.70
C VAL A 241 -14.94 -3.64 -15.19
N TYR A 242 -15.95 -3.19 -14.46
CA TYR A 242 -15.87 -3.13 -13.01
C TYR A 242 -16.76 -4.17 -12.33
N PHE A 243 -16.29 -4.71 -11.20
CA PHE A 243 -17.00 -5.64 -10.32
C PHE A 243 -17.06 -5.03 -8.94
N LEU A 244 -18.24 -4.61 -8.53
CA LEU A 244 -18.44 -4.00 -7.22
C LEU A 244 -19.40 -4.86 -6.40
N ALA A 245 -19.03 -5.14 -5.16
CA ALA A 245 -19.92 -5.88 -4.26
C ALA A 245 -21.13 -5.02 -3.91
N ILE A 246 -22.33 -5.62 -3.92
CA ILE A 246 -23.55 -4.98 -3.47
C ILE A 246 -23.79 -5.37 -2.01
N PRO A 247 -24.16 -4.43 -1.11
CA PRO A 247 -24.52 -4.79 0.25
C PRO A 247 -25.64 -5.84 0.26
N SER A 248 -25.48 -6.88 1.07
CA SER A 248 -26.57 -7.81 1.36
C SER A 248 -27.53 -7.12 2.33
N ASP A 249 -28.80 -7.07 2.00
CA ASP A 249 -29.91 -6.63 2.88
C ASP A 249 -29.99 -7.49 4.16
#